data_4fcba19c6748da60da22de66941272cc
#
_entry.id   4fcba19c6748da60da22de66941272cc
#
_cell.length_a   1.000
_cell.length_b   1.000
_cell.length_c   1.000
_cell.angle_alpha   90.00
_cell.angle_beta   90.00
_cell.angle_gamma   90.00
#
_symmetry.space_group_name_H-M   'P 1'
#
loop_
_entity.id
_entity.type
_entity.pdbx_description
1 polymer ?
#
loop_
_entity_poly.entity_id
_entity_poly.type
_entity_poly.pdbx_seq_one_letter_code
_entity_poly.pdbx_strand_id
1 'polypeptide(L)'
;LKNPKYGLWVQKAIEDLQPVAIINATSFSSKGANGYSPLDISTAPIFQVALSTSNRKNWVDACRGLSPTDLAMHVVLPEVDGKIFAGIVSTKEATKKDQNLQYSRFIHSPLEERVNQISVKIDKWIKLQTKHKKEEVPKVALVLSTYPGKKWQMAHAVGLDAIASAAAVATDCSLTEFDLTNIPARLENEQILWPVASYRAALRTLPNKLKNMLTKAWGEPEDDPDVVDNCFRFPAFREGLSLIALQPER
;
A
#
# COMPACT_ATOMS: atom_id res chain seq x y z
N LEU A 1 9.27 21.73 -8.06
CA LEU A 1 10.22 21.51 -6.94
C LEU A 1 11.68 21.66 -7.34
N LYS A 2 12.03 21.46 -8.64
CA LYS A 2 13.43 21.59 -9.12
C LYS A 2 13.90 23.04 -9.35
N ASN A 3 13.01 24.03 -9.33
CA ASN A 3 13.40 25.43 -9.40
C ASN A 3 13.91 25.87 -8.01
N PRO A 4 15.13 26.43 -7.89
CA PRO A 4 15.71 26.81 -6.59
C PRO A 4 14.82 27.75 -5.77
N LYS A 5 14.20 28.74 -6.42
CA LYS A 5 13.29 29.68 -5.73
C LYS A 5 12.07 28.98 -5.15
N TYR A 6 11.53 27.99 -5.88
CA TYR A 6 10.39 27.21 -5.44
C TYR A 6 10.78 26.25 -4.30
N GLY A 7 11.99 25.68 -4.38
CA GLY A 7 12.54 24.84 -3.32
C GLY A 7 12.65 25.59 -2.00
N LEU A 8 13.21 26.78 -1.99
CA LEU A 8 13.33 27.63 -0.81
C LEU A 8 11.96 28.02 -0.22
N TRP A 9 10.98 28.32 -1.08
CA TRP A 9 9.62 28.62 -0.63
C TRP A 9 8.96 27.40 0.04
N VAL A 10 9.09 26.20 -0.53
CA VAL A 10 8.56 24.96 0.04
C VAL A 10 9.21 24.67 1.40
N GLN A 11 10.54 24.79 1.50
CA GLN A 11 11.27 24.61 2.75
C GLN A 11 10.75 25.55 3.83
N LYS A 12 10.65 26.84 3.52
CA LYS A 12 10.10 27.83 4.45
C LYS A 12 8.66 27.51 4.87
N ALA A 13 7.81 27.08 3.94
CA ALA A 13 6.43 26.70 4.26
C ALA A 13 6.38 25.49 5.21
N ILE A 14 7.28 24.52 5.04
CA ILE A 14 7.39 23.35 5.94
C ILE A 14 7.87 23.79 7.33
N GLU A 15 8.87 24.67 7.40
CA GLU A 15 9.38 25.22 8.66
C GLU A 15 8.31 25.99 9.42
N ASP A 16 7.55 26.84 8.73
CA ASP A 16 6.50 27.66 9.33
C ASP A 16 5.28 26.83 9.78
N LEU A 17 4.89 25.83 9.01
CA LEU A 17 3.66 25.04 9.25
C LEU A 17 3.88 23.80 10.13
N GLN A 18 5.10 23.27 10.20
CA GLN A 18 5.43 22.02 10.93
C GLN A 18 4.40 20.89 10.68
N PRO A 19 4.20 20.47 9.42
CA PRO A 19 3.13 19.55 9.06
C PRO A 19 3.34 18.18 9.69
N VAL A 20 2.25 17.53 10.12
CA VAL A 20 2.26 16.13 10.60
C VAL A 20 2.22 15.11 9.47
N ALA A 21 1.86 15.53 8.26
CA ALA A 21 1.88 14.76 7.02
C ALA A 21 1.94 15.71 5.82
N ILE A 22 2.57 15.29 4.74
CA ILE A 22 2.63 16.04 3.48
C ILE A 22 1.94 15.22 2.39
N ILE A 23 1.02 15.83 1.65
CA ILE A 23 0.40 15.22 0.47
C ILE A 23 1.04 15.84 -0.77
N ASN A 24 1.75 15.03 -1.54
CA ASN A 24 2.40 15.44 -2.77
C ASN A 24 1.62 14.95 -4.00
N ALA A 25 1.19 15.89 -4.84
CA ALA A 25 0.51 15.60 -6.10
C ALA A 25 1.40 15.88 -7.33
N THR A 26 2.67 16.27 -7.12
CA THR A 26 3.60 16.49 -8.22
C THR A 26 4.14 15.17 -8.75
N SER A 27 4.26 15.06 -10.06
CA SER A 27 4.88 13.90 -10.73
C SER A 27 6.42 14.02 -10.72
N PHE A 28 7.08 12.95 -11.10
CA PHE A 28 8.52 12.79 -11.16
C PHE A 28 9.24 12.81 -9.80
N SER A 29 10.53 12.54 -9.84
CA SER A 29 11.40 12.73 -8.68
C SER A 29 11.47 14.21 -8.30
N SER A 30 11.39 14.50 -7.02
CA SER A 30 11.60 15.84 -6.46
C SER A 30 13.05 16.12 -6.11
N LYS A 31 13.92 15.12 -6.20
CA LYS A 31 15.36 15.27 -5.92
C LYS A 31 16.06 16.06 -7.02
N GLY A 32 16.91 16.98 -6.61
CA GLY A 32 17.84 17.70 -7.49
C GLY A 32 19.05 16.84 -7.87
N ALA A 33 19.98 17.43 -8.63
CA ALA A 33 21.23 16.76 -9.00
C ALA A 33 22.12 16.39 -7.80
N ASN A 34 21.94 17.06 -6.67
CA ASN A 34 22.61 16.76 -5.40
C ASN A 34 21.96 15.62 -4.59
N GLY A 35 20.92 14.97 -5.12
CA GLY A 35 20.22 13.88 -4.45
C GLY A 35 19.21 14.31 -3.39
N TYR A 36 19.05 15.62 -3.11
CA TYR A 36 18.14 16.13 -2.08
C TYR A 36 16.86 16.73 -2.66
N SER A 37 15.76 16.59 -1.93
CA SER A 37 14.47 17.22 -2.21
C SER A 37 14.22 18.37 -1.22
N PRO A 38 13.53 19.45 -1.61
CA PRO A 38 13.04 20.45 -0.66
C PRO A 38 12.11 19.91 0.42
N LEU A 39 11.57 18.71 0.22
CA LEU A 39 10.70 18.03 1.19
C LEU A 39 11.48 17.27 2.27
N ASP A 40 12.78 17.00 2.06
CA ASP A 40 13.59 16.19 2.97
C ASP A 40 13.92 16.90 4.31
N ILE A 41 13.60 18.19 4.41
CA ILE A 41 13.69 18.95 5.67
C ILE A 41 12.65 18.50 6.70
N SER A 42 11.56 17.86 6.24
CA SER A 42 10.48 17.39 7.12
C SER A 42 10.71 15.94 7.55
N THR A 43 10.44 15.65 8.82
CA THR A 43 10.33 14.27 9.33
C THR A 43 8.92 13.69 9.16
N ALA A 44 7.96 14.49 8.67
CA ALA A 44 6.61 14.03 8.40
C ALA A 44 6.56 13.08 7.19
N PRO A 45 5.71 12.04 7.20
CA PRO A 45 5.55 11.15 6.06
C PRO A 45 5.01 11.92 4.85
N ILE A 46 5.56 11.62 3.68
CA ILE A 46 5.16 12.24 2.41
C ILE A 46 4.31 11.23 1.64
N PHE A 47 3.01 11.51 1.53
CA PHE A 47 2.07 10.69 0.77
C PHE A 47 2.00 11.18 -0.68
N GLN A 48 2.36 10.29 -1.60
CA GLN A 48 2.24 10.56 -3.03
C GLN A 48 0.85 10.19 -3.52
N VAL A 49 0.17 11.12 -4.18
CA VAL A 49 -1.08 10.88 -4.88
C VAL A 49 -0.90 11.01 -6.39
N ALA A 50 -1.59 10.18 -7.16
CA ALA A 50 -1.53 10.21 -8.62
C ALA A 50 -2.71 10.97 -9.21
N LEU A 51 -2.40 11.83 -10.19
CA LEU A 51 -3.34 12.49 -11.07
C LEU A 51 -3.29 11.75 -12.41
N SER A 52 -4.19 10.79 -12.66
CA SER A 52 -4.18 9.99 -13.88
C SER A 52 -4.37 10.84 -15.13
N THR A 53 -3.59 10.57 -16.16
CA THR A 53 -3.75 11.19 -17.49
C THR A 53 -4.87 10.56 -18.31
N SER A 54 -5.37 9.40 -17.89
CA SER A 54 -6.53 8.72 -18.51
C SER A 54 -7.85 9.33 -18.05
N ASN A 55 -8.88 9.24 -18.87
CA ASN A 55 -10.24 9.55 -18.45
C ASN A 55 -10.80 8.44 -17.54
N ARG A 56 -11.88 8.73 -16.81
CA ARG A 56 -12.47 7.81 -15.83
C ARG A 56 -12.85 6.47 -16.44
N LYS A 57 -13.44 6.47 -17.65
CA LYS A 57 -13.85 5.24 -18.32
C LYS A 57 -12.64 4.36 -18.62
N ASN A 58 -11.64 4.91 -19.29
CA ASN A 58 -10.43 4.16 -19.63
C ASN A 58 -9.68 3.66 -18.39
N TRP A 59 -9.67 4.45 -17.31
CA TRP A 59 -9.05 4.03 -16.05
C TRP A 59 -9.81 2.87 -15.38
N VAL A 60 -11.14 2.89 -15.38
CA VAL A 60 -11.97 1.81 -14.80
C VAL A 60 -11.85 0.52 -15.62
N ASP A 61 -11.83 0.66 -16.96
CA ASP A 61 -11.79 -0.48 -17.87
C ASP A 61 -10.37 -1.11 -17.97
N ALA A 62 -9.34 -0.38 -17.52
CA ALA A 62 -7.96 -0.84 -17.58
C ALA A 62 -7.67 -1.89 -16.50
N CYS A 63 -7.32 -3.11 -16.89
CA CYS A 63 -6.94 -4.18 -15.96
C CYS A 63 -5.74 -3.81 -15.04
N ARG A 64 -4.86 -2.91 -15.50
CA ARG A 64 -3.66 -2.46 -14.78
C ARG A 64 -3.87 -1.16 -14.00
N GLY A 65 -5.01 -0.51 -14.12
CA GLY A 65 -5.31 0.79 -13.49
C GLY A 65 -4.58 1.95 -14.15
N LEU A 66 -3.38 2.33 -13.67
CA LEU A 66 -2.58 3.40 -14.26
C LEU A 66 -1.94 3.00 -15.58
N SER A 67 -1.79 3.97 -16.50
CA SER A 67 -0.94 3.81 -17.69
C SER A 67 0.52 3.58 -17.27
N PRO A 68 1.37 2.91 -18.11
CA PRO A 68 2.79 2.76 -17.79
C PRO A 68 3.50 4.09 -17.53
N THR A 69 3.12 5.15 -18.24
CA THR A 69 3.66 6.50 -18.05
C THR A 69 3.24 7.09 -16.71
N ASP A 70 1.95 7.01 -16.37
CA ASP A 70 1.46 7.48 -15.06
C ASP A 70 2.10 6.68 -13.92
N LEU A 71 2.25 5.36 -14.09
CA LEU A 71 2.90 4.50 -13.10
C LEU A 71 4.35 4.94 -12.85
N ALA A 72 5.13 5.14 -13.92
CA ALA A 72 6.51 5.58 -13.80
C ALA A 72 6.61 6.94 -13.10
N MET A 73 5.81 7.92 -13.55
CA MET A 73 5.93 9.31 -13.10
C MET A 73 5.31 9.57 -11.72
N HIS A 74 4.21 8.91 -11.39
CA HIS A 74 3.46 9.19 -10.15
C HIS A 74 3.70 8.16 -9.04
N VAL A 75 4.26 6.99 -9.36
CA VAL A 75 4.51 5.93 -8.38
C VAL A 75 6.00 5.66 -8.28
N VAL A 76 6.61 5.09 -9.32
CA VAL A 76 7.98 4.56 -9.25
C VAL A 76 9.00 5.64 -8.87
N LEU A 77 9.03 6.76 -9.61
CA LEU A 77 10.00 7.83 -9.34
C LEU A 77 9.78 8.50 -7.97
N PRO A 78 8.54 8.78 -7.52
CA PRO A 78 8.31 9.25 -6.17
C PRO A 78 8.67 8.24 -5.07
N GLU A 79 8.43 6.93 -5.27
CA GLU A 79 8.80 5.91 -4.28
C GLU A 79 10.32 5.78 -4.13
N VAL A 80 11.08 5.89 -5.21
CA VAL A 80 12.56 5.98 -5.15
C VAL A 80 13.04 7.18 -4.32
N ASP A 81 12.25 8.25 -4.26
CA ASP A 81 12.51 9.40 -3.38
C ASP A 81 12.10 9.16 -1.92
N GLY A 82 11.55 7.99 -1.57
CA GLY A 82 11.06 7.68 -0.22
C GLY A 82 9.64 8.14 0.07
N LYS A 83 8.84 8.49 -0.95
CA LYS A 83 7.43 8.87 -0.77
C LYS A 83 6.53 7.64 -0.73
N ILE A 84 5.47 7.70 0.06
CA ILE A 84 4.52 6.62 0.26
C ILE A 84 3.37 6.77 -0.75
N PHE A 85 3.24 5.86 -1.71
CA PHE A 85 2.10 5.91 -2.63
C PHE A 85 0.78 5.68 -1.90
N ALA A 86 -0.10 6.68 -1.96
CA ALA A 86 -1.40 6.64 -1.28
C ALA A 86 -2.54 6.19 -2.21
N GLY A 87 -2.50 6.57 -3.47
CA GLY A 87 -3.50 6.18 -4.46
C GLY A 87 -3.75 7.24 -5.55
N ILE A 88 -4.73 6.97 -6.40
CA ILE A 88 -5.17 7.87 -7.47
C ILE A 88 -6.29 8.75 -6.92
N VAL A 89 -6.22 10.06 -7.15
CA VAL A 89 -7.21 11.03 -6.66
C VAL A 89 -8.03 11.70 -7.78
N SER A 90 -7.57 11.64 -9.02
CA SER A 90 -8.29 12.27 -10.15
C SER A 90 -8.01 11.59 -11.48
N THR A 91 -8.94 11.78 -12.41
CA THR A 91 -8.82 11.41 -13.83
C THR A 91 -8.88 12.67 -14.69
N LYS A 92 -8.38 12.58 -15.91
CA LYS A 92 -8.30 13.72 -16.85
C LYS A 92 -9.45 13.68 -17.84
N GLU A 93 -10.40 14.58 -17.68
CA GLU A 93 -11.60 14.64 -18.50
C GLU A 93 -11.54 15.77 -19.52
N ALA A 94 -12.03 15.50 -20.73
CA ALA A 94 -12.22 16.54 -21.73
C ALA A 94 -13.49 17.33 -21.43
N THR A 95 -13.42 18.65 -21.47
CA THR A 95 -14.62 19.48 -21.45
C THR A 95 -15.35 19.43 -22.78
N LYS A 96 -16.60 19.93 -22.81
CA LYS A 96 -17.33 20.08 -24.06
C LYS A 96 -16.49 20.90 -25.05
N LYS A 97 -16.43 20.40 -26.29
CA LYS A 97 -15.69 21.06 -27.37
C LYS A 97 -16.28 22.43 -27.67
N ASP A 98 -15.44 23.46 -27.63
CA ASP A 98 -15.79 24.78 -28.16
C ASP A 98 -15.86 24.72 -29.68
N GLN A 99 -17.03 24.99 -30.23
CA GLN A 99 -17.28 24.88 -31.70
C GLN A 99 -16.55 25.96 -32.51
N ASN A 100 -16.34 27.12 -31.94
CA ASN A 100 -15.64 28.23 -32.60
C ASN A 100 -14.14 28.02 -32.62
N LEU A 101 -13.57 27.60 -31.49
CA LEU A 101 -12.14 27.37 -31.36
C LEU A 101 -11.72 25.96 -31.77
N GLN A 102 -12.67 25.06 -32.06
CA GLN A 102 -12.43 23.64 -32.37
C GLN A 102 -11.54 22.95 -31.28
N TYR A 103 -11.65 23.39 -30.02
CA TYR A 103 -10.79 23.01 -28.92
C TYR A 103 -11.61 22.43 -27.75
N SER A 104 -11.09 21.40 -27.11
CA SER A 104 -11.56 20.91 -25.82
C SER A 104 -10.49 21.12 -24.75
N ARG A 105 -10.85 21.76 -23.67
CA ARG A 105 -9.97 21.87 -22.50
C ARG A 105 -9.98 20.53 -21.76
N PHE A 106 -8.83 20.14 -21.21
CA PHE A 106 -8.72 19.01 -20.30
C PHE A 106 -8.62 19.52 -18.87
N ILE A 107 -9.40 18.92 -17.99
CA ILE A 107 -9.41 19.21 -16.54
C ILE A 107 -9.23 17.92 -15.75
N HIS A 108 -8.62 18.00 -14.59
CA HIS A 108 -8.63 16.90 -13.64
C HIS A 108 -9.94 16.89 -12.86
N SER A 109 -10.65 15.77 -12.91
CA SER A 109 -11.88 15.53 -12.17
C SER A 109 -11.59 14.64 -10.97
N PRO A 110 -11.95 15.05 -9.74
CA PRO A 110 -11.66 14.28 -8.55
C PRO A 110 -12.45 12.96 -8.52
N LEU A 111 -11.85 11.95 -7.93
CA LEU A 111 -12.47 10.67 -7.59
C LEU A 111 -12.81 10.71 -6.11
N GLU A 112 -13.97 11.24 -5.75
CA GLU A 112 -14.37 11.53 -4.35
C GLU A 112 -14.21 10.33 -3.42
N GLU A 113 -14.63 9.13 -3.86
CA GLU A 113 -14.47 7.91 -3.10
C GLU A 113 -13.00 7.62 -2.79
N ARG A 114 -12.10 7.82 -3.78
CA ARG A 114 -10.66 7.61 -3.61
C ARG A 114 -10.04 8.65 -2.70
N VAL A 115 -10.45 9.91 -2.85
CA VAL A 115 -10.01 10.99 -1.95
C VAL A 115 -10.38 10.67 -0.51
N ASN A 116 -11.61 10.22 -0.25
CA ASN A 116 -12.06 9.82 1.08
C ASN A 116 -11.25 8.63 1.63
N GLN A 117 -11.02 7.58 0.83
CA GLN A 117 -10.23 6.43 1.25
C GLN A 117 -8.79 6.83 1.62
N ILE A 118 -8.17 7.70 0.82
CA ILE A 118 -6.80 8.21 1.07
C ILE A 118 -6.76 9.06 2.33
N SER A 119 -7.76 9.93 2.53
CA SER A 119 -7.87 10.76 3.74
C SER A 119 -7.94 9.91 5.00
N VAL A 120 -8.76 8.85 4.98
CA VAL A 120 -8.85 7.88 6.10
C VAL A 120 -7.52 7.15 6.32
N LYS A 121 -6.81 6.77 5.24
CA LYS A 121 -5.49 6.12 5.34
C LYS A 121 -4.48 7.05 6.01
N ILE A 122 -4.41 8.30 5.59
CA ILE A 122 -3.49 9.30 6.15
C ILE A 122 -3.82 9.59 7.62
N ASP A 123 -5.10 9.75 7.96
CA ASP A 123 -5.54 9.92 9.35
C ASP A 123 -5.10 8.78 10.26
N LYS A 124 -5.22 7.54 9.78
CA LYS A 124 -4.74 6.37 10.53
C LYS A 124 -3.22 6.38 10.73
N TRP A 125 -2.45 6.82 9.75
CA TRP A 125 -1.01 6.99 9.87
C TRP A 125 -0.64 8.04 10.92
N ILE A 126 -1.32 9.20 10.92
CA ILE A 126 -1.11 10.26 11.92
C ILE A 126 -1.44 9.75 13.33
N LYS A 127 -2.56 9.02 13.46
CA LYS A 127 -2.97 8.40 14.74
C LYS A 127 -1.94 7.36 15.23
N LEU A 128 -1.38 6.56 14.32
CA LEU A 128 -0.34 5.59 14.66
C LEU A 128 0.92 6.28 15.18
N GLN A 129 1.38 7.34 14.53
CA GLN A 129 2.52 8.13 15.02
C GLN A 129 2.27 8.75 16.40
N THR A 130 1.03 9.22 16.64
CA THR A 130 0.66 9.77 17.94
C THR A 130 0.67 8.71 19.05
N LYS A 131 0.24 7.49 18.75
CA LYS A 131 0.29 6.35 19.68
C LYS A 131 1.73 5.93 19.99
N HIS A 132 2.57 5.86 18.98
CA HIS A 132 3.98 5.55 19.18
C HIS A 132 4.68 6.56 20.11
N LYS A 133 4.36 7.85 19.99
CA LYS A 133 4.85 8.90 20.89
C LYS A 133 4.36 8.72 22.35
N LYS A 134 3.30 7.94 22.59
CA LYS A 134 2.77 7.61 23.92
C LYS A 134 3.26 6.26 24.44
N GLU A 135 4.29 5.67 23.81
CA GLU A 135 4.84 4.36 24.15
C GLU A 135 3.84 3.19 24.05
N GLU A 136 2.75 3.37 23.33
CA GLU A 136 1.83 2.28 23.02
C GLU A 136 2.42 1.39 21.94
N VAL A 137 2.68 0.12 22.25
CA VAL A 137 3.22 -0.85 21.29
C VAL A 137 2.15 -1.16 20.22
N PRO A 138 2.42 -0.91 18.94
CA PRO A 138 1.46 -1.19 17.88
C PRO A 138 1.33 -2.69 17.61
N LYS A 139 0.14 -3.13 17.18
CA LYS A 139 -0.02 -4.47 16.60
C LYS A 139 0.54 -4.45 15.18
N VAL A 140 1.47 -5.34 14.89
CA VAL A 140 2.14 -5.42 13.59
C VAL A 140 1.85 -6.76 12.93
N ALA A 141 1.57 -6.77 11.63
CA ALA A 141 1.52 -7.98 10.83
C ALA A 141 2.56 -7.89 9.70
N LEU A 142 3.49 -8.84 9.67
CA LEU A 142 4.45 -9.04 8.59
C LEU A 142 3.96 -10.20 7.73
N VAL A 143 3.54 -9.89 6.50
CA VAL A 143 3.10 -10.90 5.54
C VAL A 143 4.24 -11.08 4.53
N LEU A 144 4.81 -12.27 4.54
CA LEU A 144 5.95 -12.62 3.68
C LEU A 144 5.42 -13.21 2.38
N SER A 145 5.88 -12.67 1.25
CA SER A 145 5.57 -13.26 -0.06
C SER A 145 6.29 -14.60 -0.23
N THR A 146 5.66 -15.54 -0.93
CA THR A 146 6.25 -16.83 -1.24
C THR A 146 6.08 -17.16 -2.72
N TYR A 147 6.90 -18.07 -3.23
CA TYR A 147 6.75 -18.60 -4.59
C TYR A 147 5.85 -19.84 -4.56
N PRO A 148 4.78 -19.87 -5.35
CA PRO A 148 3.87 -21.01 -5.40
C PRO A 148 4.58 -22.33 -5.70
N GLY A 149 4.20 -23.38 -4.96
CA GLY A 149 4.59 -24.76 -5.22
C GLY A 149 6.04 -25.16 -4.89
N LYS A 150 6.82 -24.28 -4.19
CA LYS A 150 8.21 -24.58 -3.86
C LYS A 150 8.53 -24.32 -2.40
N LYS A 151 8.34 -25.32 -1.55
CA LYS A 151 8.59 -25.21 -0.09
C LYS A 151 9.98 -24.71 0.26
N TRP A 152 11.01 -25.05 -0.55
CA TRP A 152 12.39 -24.59 -0.37
C TRP A 152 12.64 -23.14 -0.81
N GLN A 153 11.66 -22.50 -1.45
CA GLN A 153 11.67 -21.06 -1.79
C GLN A 153 10.71 -20.26 -0.91
N MET A 154 10.43 -20.76 0.32
CA MET A 154 9.62 -20.06 1.29
C MET A 154 10.12 -18.63 1.47
N ALA A 155 9.19 -17.67 1.42
CA ALA A 155 9.45 -16.26 1.60
C ALA A 155 10.53 -15.66 0.64
N HIS A 156 10.76 -16.28 -0.51
CA HIS A 156 11.61 -15.71 -1.55
C HIS A 156 10.79 -14.88 -2.54
N ALA A 157 11.23 -13.67 -2.80
CA ALA A 157 10.84 -12.90 -3.99
C ALA A 157 12.10 -12.70 -4.86
N VAL A 158 11.92 -12.34 -6.14
CA VAL A 158 13.04 -12.19 -7.09
C VAL A 158 14.13 -11.28 -6.52
N GLY A 159 15.24 -11.88 -6.07
CA GLY A 159 16.38 -11.18 -5.48
C GLY A 159 16.16 -10.61 -4.06
N LEU A 160 15.01 -10.88 -3.42
CA LEU A 160 14.72 -10.44 -2.06
C LEU A 160 14.74 -11.64 -1.10
N ASP A 161 15.57 -11.57 -0.06
CA ASP A 161 15.44 -12.40 1.12
C ASP A 161 14.39 -11.79 2.05
N ALA A 162 13.15 -12.31 1.97
CA ALA A 162 12.04 -11.78 2.73
C ALA A 162 12.17 -12.07 4.24
N ILE A 163 12.87 -13.14 4.62
CA ILE A 163 13.10 -13.49 6.03
C ILE A 163 14.11 -12.51 6.66
N ALA A 164 15.24 -12.27 5.99
CA ALA A 164 16.22 -11.28 6.44
C ALA A 164 15.59 -9.86 6.46
N SER A 165 14.75 -9.55 5.48
CA SER A 165 14.02 -8.28 5.45
C SER A 165 13.01 -8.15 6.61
N ALA A 166 12.30 -9.23 6.94
CA ALA A 166 11.40 -9.24 8.10
C ALA A 166 12.17 -9.03 9.42
N ALA A 167 13.34 -9.66 9.54
CA ALA A 167 14.23 -9.47 10.68
C ALA A 167 14.68 -8.01 10.82
N ALA A 168 15.12 -7.39 9.74
CA ALA A 168 15.53 -5.99 9.72
C ALA A 168 14.37 -5.06 10.08
N VAL A 169 13.19 -5.24 9.48
CA VAL A 169 11.99 -4.44 9.79
C VAL A 169 11.58 -4.58 11.26
N ALA A 170 11.60 -5.79 11.79
CA ALA A 170 11.26 -6.01 13.19
C ALA A 170 12.25 -5.31 14.13
N THR A 171 13.54 -5.34 13.84
CA THR A 171 14.57 -4.62 14.59
C THR A 171 14.35 -3.11 14.53
N ASP A 172 14.13 -2.56 13.34
CA ASP A 172 13.93 -1.12 13.13
C ASP A 172 12.64 -0.61 13.80
N CYS A 173 11.61 -1.46 13.86
CA CYS A 173 10.36 -1.16 14.56
C CYS A 173 10.43 -1.35 16.08
N SER A 174 11.61 -1.68 16.63
CA SER A 174 11.80 -1.97 18.06
C SER A 174 10.86 -3.06 18.62
N LEU A 175 10.55 -4.05 17.79
CA LEU A 175 9.79 -5.24 18.20
C LEU A 175 10.72 -6.17 18.99
N THR A 176 11.15 -5.75 20.16
CA THR A 176 12.25 -6.35 20.93
C THR A 176 11.95 -7.76 21.47
N GLU A 177 10.72 -8.21 21.40
CA GLU A 177 10.31 -9.54 21.87
C GLU A 177 10.37 -10.61 20.76
N PHE A 178 10.94 -10.28 19.61
CA PHE A 178 10.89 -11.13 18.42
C PHE A 178 12.12 -12.03 18.33
N ASP A 179 11.98 -13.32 18.57
CA ASP A 179 12.99 -14.31 18.19
C ASP A 179 12.93 -14.57 16.67
N LEU A 180 13.73 -13.80 15.93
CA LEU A 180 13.81 -13.87 14.47
C LEU A 180 14.68 -15.04 13.97
N THR A 181 15.43 -15.69 14.85
CA THR A 181 16.43 -16.69 14.46
C THR A 181 15.81 -17.98 13.93
N ASN A 182 14.54 -18.20 14.18
CA ASN A 182 13.85 -19.46 13.84
C ASN A 182 12.58 -19.28 13.01
N ILE A 183 12.43 -18.14 12.31
CA ILE A 183 11.24 -17.85 11.47
C ILE A 183 10.91 -19.00 10.51
N PRO A 184 11.85 -19.58 9.72
CA PRO A 184 11.52 -20.65 8.80
C PRO A 184 10.93 -21.87 9.48
N ALA A 185 11.55 -22.35 10.54
CA ALA A 185 11.09 -23.53 11.27
C ALA A 185 9.75 -23.29 11.95
N ARG A 186 9.50 -22.08 12.44
CA ARG A 186 8.19 -21.72 13.00
C ARG A 186 7.10 -21.67 11.95
N LEU A 187 7.36 -21.08 10.78
CA LEU A 187 6.40 -21.05 9.67
C LEU A 187 6.10 -22.44 9.09
N GLU A 188 7.03 -23.40 9.20
CA GLU A 188 6.80 -24.79 8.83
C GLU A 188 5.91 -25.54 9.84
N ASN A 189 6.05 -25.24 11.13
CA ASN A 189 5.45 -26.03 12.20
C ASN A 189 4.24 -25.36 12.89
N GLU A 190 4.12 -24.03 12.81
CA GLU A 190 3.03 -23.28 13.43
C GLU A 190 2.02 -22.80 12.41
N GLN A 191 0.75 -22.82 12.77
CA GLN A 191 -0.35 -22.40 11.92
C GLN A 191 -1.37 -21.58 12.72
N ILE A 192 -1.96 -20.60 12.04
CA ILE A 192 -3.14 -19.90 12.54
C ILE A 192 -4.37 -20.47 11.85
N LEU A 193 -5.38 -20.77 12.66
CA LEU A 193 -6.65 -21.32 12.21
C LEU A 193 -7.68 -20.20 12.08
N TRP A 194 -8.36 -20.15 10.93
CA TRP A 194 -9.46 -19.23 10.72
C TRP A 194 -10.74 -20.01 10.42
N PRO A 195 -11.73 -20.05 11.34
CA PRO A 195 -12.94 -20.82 11.13
C PRO A 195 -13.69 -20.40 9.85
N VAL A 196 -14.15 -21.37 9.06
CA VAL A 196 -14.93 -21.12 7.84
C VAL A 196 -16.19 -20.30 8.14
N ALA A 197 -16.80 -20.49 9.31
CA ALA A 197 -17.93 -19.67 9.75
C ALA A 197 -17.57 -18.16 9.85
N SER A 198 -16.37 -17.84 10.34
CA SER A 198 -15.87 -16.46 10.42
C SER A 198 -15.58 -15.89 9.04
N TYR A 199 -14.99 -16.69 8.13
CA TYR A 199 -14.80 -16.33 6.73
C TYR A 199 -16.15 -16.04 6.04
N ARG A 200 -17.16 -16.91 6.22
CA ARG A 200 -18.51 -16.68 5.68
C ARG A 200 -19.15 -15.41 6.24
N ALA A 201 -18.93 -15.11 7.51
CA ALA A 201 -19.41 -13.85 8.09
C ALA A 201 -18.76 -12.64 7.42
N ALA A 202 -17.45 -12.69 7.15
CA ALA A 202 -16.76 -11.65 6.40
C ALA A 202 -17.26 -11.53 4.95
N LEU A 203 -17.49 -12.65 4.25
CA LEU A 203 -18.06 -12.66 2.90
C LEU A 203 -19.44 -11.99 2.82
N ARG A 204 -20.28 -12.13 3.86
CA ARG A 204 -21.63 -11.51 3.88
C ARG A 204 -21.57 -10.00 3.76
N THR A 205 -20.49 -9.36 4.17
CA THR A 205 -20.30 -7.90 4.08
C THR A 205 -19.98 -7.43 2.67
N LEU A 206 -19.62 -8.33 1.76
CA LEU A 206 -19.23 -7.99 0.39
C LEU A 206 -20.45 -7.88 -0.55
N PRO A 207 -20.35 -7.06 -1.62
CA PRO A 207 -21.36 -7.00 -2.66
C PRO A 207 -21.62 -8.37 -3.30
N ASN A 208 -22.89 -8.66 -3.64
CA ASN A 208 -23.28 -9.96 -4.24
C ASN A 208 -22.49 -10.30 -5.51
N LYS A 209 -22.21 -9.29 -6.36
CA LYS A 209 -21.40 -9.48 -7.56
C LYS A 209 -20.03 -10.07 -7.24
N LEU A 210 -19.37 -9.54 -6.20
CA LEU A 210 -18.05 -10.01 -5.79
C LEU A 210 -18.12 -11.42 -5.18
N LYS A 211 -19.13 -11.69 -4.33
CA LYS A 211 -19.34 -13.04 -3.78
C LYS A 211 -19.48 -14.08 -4.89
N ASN A 212 -20.34 -13.80 -5.89
CA ASN A 212 -20.55 -14.71 -7.01
C ASN A 212 -19.27 -14.92 -7.84
N MET A 213 -18.44 -13.87 -7.99
CA MET A 213 -17.16 -14.00 -8.68
C MET A 213 -16.18 -14.87 -7.89
N LEU A 214 -16.12 -14.71 -6.56
CA LEU A 214 -15.28 -15.54 -5.70
C LEU A 214 -15.69 -17.00 -5.73
N THR A 215 -16.98 -17.30 -5.52
CA THR A 215 -17.48 -18.68 -5.59
C THR A 215 -17.27 -19.30 -6.98
N LYS A 216 -17.47 -18.53 -8.06
CA LYS A 216 -17.22 -19.03 -9.42
C LYS A 216 -15.74 -19.34 -9.68
N ALA A 217 -14.83 -18.55 -9.10
CA ALA A 217 -13.40 -18.70 -9.32
C ALA A 217 -12.76 -19.78 -8.44
N TRP A 218 -13.23 -19.93 -7.20
CA TRP A 218 -12.57 -20.69 -6.14
C TRP A 218 -13.41 -21.80 -5.52
N GLY A 219 -14.70 -21.91 -5.89
CA GLY A 219 -15.66 -22.86 -5.27
C GLY A 219 -16.19 -22.39 -3.93
N GLU A 220 -16.79 -23.31 -3.20
CA GLU A 220 -17.24 -23.05 -1.84
C GLU A 220 -16.06 -23.10 -0.86
N PRO A 221 -16.09 -22.31 0.22
CA PRO A 221 -14.99 -22.26 1.18
C PRO A 221 -14.65 -23.62 1.82
N GLU A 222 -15.65 -24.48 2.00
CA GLU A 222 -15.48 -25.81 2.58
C GLU A 222 -14.72 -26.78 1.68
N ASP A 223 -14.74 -26.55 0.36
CA ASP A 223 -14.06 -27.38 -0.64
C ASP A 223 -12.59 -26.96 -0.86
N ASP A 224 -12.15 -25.93 -0.15
CA ASP A 224 -10.80 -25.40 -0.26
C ASP A 224 -9.77 -26.40 0.31
N PRO A 225 -8.69 -26.74 -0.40
CA PRO A 225 -7.67 -27.68 0.06
C PRO A 225 -6.96 -27.27 1.36
N ASP A 226 -6.94 -25.96 1.67
CA ASP A 226 -6.37 -25.45 2.91
C ASP A 226 -7.35 -25.49 4.09
N VAL A 227 -8.58 -25.99 3.87
CA VAL A 227 -9.56 -26.16 4.93
C VAL A 227 -9.48 -27.58 5.50
N VAL A 228 -9.15 -27.65 6.78
CA VAL A 228 -9.15 -28.90 7.55
C VAL A 228 -9.90 -28.63 8.86
N ASP A 229 -10.74 -29.58 9.27
CA ASP A 229 -11.59 -29.45 10.47
C ASP A 229 -12.41 -28.15 10.50
N ASN A 230 -12.93 -27.76 9.34
CA ASN A 230 -13.76 -26.56 9.16
C ASN A 230 -13.04 -25.24 9.46
N CYS A 231 -11.70 -25.21 9.34
CA CYS A 231 -10.85 -24.05 9.50
C CYS A 231 -9.86 -23.93 8.34
N PHE A 232 -9.68 -22.73 7.81
CA PHE A 232 -8.53 -22.42 6.97
C PHE A 232 -7.27 -22.48 7.83
N ARG A 233 -6.20 -23.06 7.28
CA ARG A 233 -4.88 -23.15 7.93
C ARG A 233 -3.89 -22.26 7.21
N PHE A 234 -3.27 -21.34 7.95
CA PHE A 234 -2.26 -20.45 7.40
C PHE A 234 -0.94 -20.67 8.13
N PRO A 235 0.19 -20.90 7.40
CA PRO A 235 1.52 -20.86 7.98
C PRO A 235 1.77 -19.48 8.58
N ALA A 236 1.66 -19.40 9.90
CA ALA A 236 1.78 -18.14 10.62
C ALA A 236 1.97 -18.40 12.11
N PHE A 237 2.67 -17.47 12.78
CA PHE A 237 2.83 -17.50 14.23
C PHE A 237 2.68 -16.11 14.83
N ARG A 238 2.40 -16.07 16.12
CA ARG A 238 2.31 -14.84 16.90
C ARG A 238 3.45 -14.76 17.88
N GLU A 239 3.97 -13.55 18.06
CA GLU A 239 4.92 -13.19 19.08
C GLU A 239 4.44 -11.89 19.70
N GLY A 240 3.99 -11.92 20.95
CA GLY A 240 3.39 -10.75 21.60
C GLY A 240 2.25 -10.13 20.77
N LEU A 241 2.40 -8.88 20.38
CA LEU A 241 1.44 -8.13 19.56
C LEU A 241 1.72 -8.24 18.04
N SER A 242 2.70 -9.04 17.65
CA SER A 242 3.13 -9.19 16.27
C SER A 242 2.66 -10.52 15.68
N LEU A 243 2.38 -10.49 14.37
CA LEU A 243 2.01 -11.64 13.56
C LEU A 243 2.99 -11.75 12.41
N ILE A 244 3.58 -12.93 12.20
CA ILE A 244 4.26 -13.27 10.95
C ILE A 244 3.45 -14.34 10.24
N ALA A 245 3.18 -14.12 8.96
CA ALA A 245 2.42 -15.04 8.13
C ALA A 245 3.04 -15.16 6.75
N LEU A 246 2.96 -16.34 6.14
CA LEU A 246 3.18 -16.48 4.70
C LEU A 246 1.93 -16.05 3.94
N GLN A 247 2.15 -15.39 2.80
CA GLN A 247 1.07 -15.13 1.87
C GLN A 247 0.52 -16.48 1.37
N PRO A 248 -0.80 -16.70 1.44
CA PRO A 248 -1.41 -17.92 0.90
C PRO A 248 -1.08 -18.08 -0.59
N GLU A 249 -0.67 -19.29 -0.99
CA GLU A 249 -0.44 -19.64 -2.38
C GLU A 249 -1.78 -19.95 -3.06
N ARG A 250 -2.07 -19.22 -4.14
CA ARG A 250 -3.17 -19.54 -5.06
C ARG A 250 -2.87 -19.05 -6.48
#